data_64b7a7dd3723bf3014552b587a562e66
#
_entry.id   64b7a7dd3723bf3014552b587a562e66
#
_cell.length_a   1.000
_cell.length_b   1.000
_cell.length_c   1.000
_cell.angle_alpha   90.00
_cell.angle_beta   90.00
_cell.angle_gamma   90.00
#
_symmetry.space_group_name_H-M   'P 1'
#
loop_
_entity.id
_entity.type
_entity.pdbx_description
1 polymer ?
#
loop_
_entity_poly.entity_id
_entity_poly.type
_entity_poly.pdbx_seq_one_letter_code
_entity_poly.pdbx_strand_id
1 'polypeptide(L)'
;MRKLLAIVVIAILCGCGDKNQHAADVLLSQIDSLYAAKKYQQSLDSIESFRLRFPKNIDGRKHALDVWQKSSLDMTRLEVGPTDSALQATQRQLDGAHSIYDRNKLTVQRDSLKSRYDILCAQVRYILMKQKANNNTK
;
A
#
# COMPACT_ATOMS: atom_id res chain seq x y z
N MET A 1 -49.07 -26.05 -10.39
CA MET A 1 -48.71 -24.62 -10.26
C MET A 1 -47.72 -24.34 -9.07
N ARG A 2 -47.90 -24.94 -7.91
CA ARG A 2 -46.97 -24.71 -6.74
C ARG A 2 -45.50 -25.16 -7.01
N LYS A 3 -45.27 -26.21 -7.82
CA LYS A 3 -43.90 -26.69 -8.13
C LYS A 3 -43.17 -25.83 -9.16
N LEU A 4 -43.89 -25.17 -10.08
CA LEU A 4 -43.30 -24.23 -11.04
C LEU A 4 -42.87 -22.92 -10.42
N LEU A 5 -43.59 -22.45 -9.37
CA LEU A 5 -43.26 -21.26 -8.58
C LEU A 5 -41.92 -21.45 -7.78
N ALA A 6 -41.71 -22.68 -7.28
CA ALA A 6 -40.45 -23.00 -6.55
C ALA A 6 -39.22 -22.98 -7.45
N ILE A 7 -39.38 -23.42 -8.76
CA ILE A 7 -38.24 -23.42 -9.72
C ILE A 7 -37.88 -21.99 -10.13
N VAL A 8 -38.85 -21.09 -10.27
CA VAL A 8 -38.62 -19.69 -10.66
C VAL A 8 -37.90 -18.93 -9.52
N VAL A 9 -38.19 -19.21 -8.25
CA VAL A 9 -37.54 -18.58 -7.09
C VAL A 9 -36.07 -19.02 -6.98
N ILE A 10 -35.73 -20.28 -7.31
CA ILE A 10 -34.34 -20.78 -7.29
C ILE A 10 -33.50 -20.15 -8.41
N ALA A 11 -34.06 -19.88 -9.60
CA ALA A 11 -33.37 -19.25 -10.70
C ALA A 11 -32.96 -17.79 -10.44
N ILE A 12 -33.70 -17.07 -9.58
CA ILE A 12 -33.40 -15.67 -9.22
C ILE A 12 -32.21 -15.57 -8.23
N LEU A 13 -31.94 -16.62 -7.47
CA LEU A 13 -30.83 -16.63 -6.49
C LEU A 13 -29.45 -16.90 -7.14
N CYS A 14 -29.39 -17.50 -8.32
CA CYS A 14 -28.11 -17.75 -9.02
C CYS A 14 -27.53 -16.53 -9.77
N GLY A 15 -28.33 -15.49 -10.05
CA GLY A 15 -27.91 -14.33 -10.84
C GLY A 15 -27.09 -13.26 -10.07
N CYS A 16 -27.08 -13.28 -8.73
CA CYS A 16 -26.36 -12.27 -7.94
C CYS A 16 -24.86 -12.57 -7.73
N GLY A 17 -24.44 -13.83 -7.83
CA GLY A 17 -23.04 -14.23 -7.65
C GLY A 17 -22.13 -13.73 -8.77
N ASP A 18 -22.54 -13.89 -10.01
CA ASP A 18 -21.75 -13.57 -11.20
C ASP A 18 -21.44 -12.08 -11.35
N LYS A 19 -22.43 -11.22 -11.14
CA LYS A 19 -22.25 -9.76 -11.25
C LYS A 19 -21.30 -9.21 -10.17
N ASN A 20 -21.35 -9.76 -8.97
CA ASN A 20 -20.50 -9.34 -7.87
C ASN A 20 -19.06 -9.82 -8.07
N GLN A 21 -18.88 -11.03 -8.61
CA GLN A 21 -17.55 -11.54 -8.94
C GLN A 21 -16.92 -10.74 -10.08
N HIS A 22 -17.64 -10.49 -11.17
CA HIS A 22 -17.14 -9.66 -12.26
C HIS A 22 -16.74 -8.25 -11.81
N ALA A 23 -17.53 -7.61 -10.95
CA ALA A 23 -17.19 -6.30 -10.40
C ALA A 23 -15.91 -6.34 -9.51
N ALA A 24 -15.71 -7.45 -8.78
CA ALA A 24 -14.48 -7.66 -8.01
C ALA A 24 -13.27 -7.81 -8.93
N ASP A 25 -13.38 -8.61 -10.00
CA ASP A 25 -12.29 -8.86 -10.95
C ASP A 25 -11.88 -7.58 -11.71
N VAL A 26 -12.86 -6.76 -12.11
CA VAL A 26 -12.61 -5.44 -12.72
C VAL A 26 -11.83 -4.54 -11.77
N LEU A 27 -12.21 -4.47 -10.50
CA LEU A 27 -11.51 -3.63 -9.52
C LEU A 27 -10.10 -4.15 -9.22
N LEU A 28 -9.88 -5.47 -9.17
CA LEU A 28 -8.55 -6.06 -9.04
C LEU A 28 -7.66 -5.71 -10.23
N SER A 29 -8.17 -5.83 -11.46
CA SER A 29 -7.46 -5.43 -12.66
C SER A 29 -7.09 -3.94 -12.68
N GLN A 30 -7.97 -3.08 -12.15
CA GLN A 30 -7.67 -1.66 -11.96
C GLN A 30 -6.54 -1.45 -10.94
N ILE A 31 -6.55 -2.16 -9.82
CA ILE A 31 -5.50 -2.12 -8.79
C ILE A 31 -4.13 -2.48 -9.41
N ASP A 32 -4.07 -3.57 -10.19
CA ASP A 32 -2.85 -4.01 -10.87
C ASP A 32 -2.36 -2.98 -11.89
N SER A 33 -3.27 -2.40 -12.66
CA SER A 33 -2.95 -1.38 -13.66
C SER A 33 -2.39 -0.11 -13.02
N LEU A 34 -2.94 0.31 -11.87
CA LEU A 34 -2.45 1.46 -11.11
C LEU A 34 -1.06 1.20 -10.53
N TYR A 35 -0.80 0.00 -10.01
CA TYR A 35 0.52 -0.40 -9.54
C TYR A 35 1.54 -0.41 -10.68
N ALA A 36 1.21 -1.02 -11.82
CA ALA A 36 2.06 -1.05 -13.00
C ALA A 36 2.39 0.35 -13.55
N ALA A 37 1.42 1.27 -13.45
CA ALA A 37 1.60 2.69 -13.80
C ALA A 37 2.35 3.50 -12.73
N LYS A 38 2.86 2.87 -11.66
CA LYS A 38 3.55 3.50 -10.51
C LYS A 38 2.69 4.51 -9.75
N LYS A 39 1.38 4.44 -9.90
CA LYS A 39 0.39 5.26 -9.17
C LYS A 39 0.07 4.60 -7.82
N TYR A 40 1.09 4.45 -6.98
CA TYR A 40 1.03 3.63 -5.76
C TYR A 40 -0.07 4.07 -4.79
N GLN A 41 -0.21 5.38 -4.53
CA GLN A 41 -1.27 5.87 -3.64
C GLN A 41 -2.66 5.50 -4.17
N GLN A 42 -2.92 5.70 -5.47
CA GLN A 42 -4.21 5.36 -6.07
C GLN A 42 -4.48 3.85 -6.05
N SER A 43 -3.43 3.03 -6.19
CA SER A 43 -3.52 1.58 -6.02
C SER A 43 -3.93 1.21 -4.58
N LEU A 44 -3.32 1.85 -3.57
CA LEU A 44 -3.65 1.64 -2.15
C LEU A 44 -5.10 2.04 -1.83
N ASP A 45 -5.57 3.18 -2.33
CA ASP A 45 -6.95 3.65 -2.16
C ASP A 45 -7.97 2.69 -2.80
N SER A 46 -7.63 2.15 -3.99
CA SER A 46 -8.44 1.15 -4.68
C SER A 46 -8.48 -0.19 -3.93
N ILE A 47 -7.39 -0.59 -3.28
CA ILE A 47 -7.32 -1.79 -2.43
C ILE A 47 -8.22 -1.62 -1.19
N GLU A 48 -8.24 -0.45 -0.58
CA GLU A 48 -9.14 -0.16 0.54
C GLU A 48 -10.60 -0.28 0.09
N SER A 49 -10.96 0.33 -1.03
CA SER A 49 -12.29 0.20 -1.64
C SER A 49 -12.65 -1.26 -1.94
N PHE A 50 -11.72 -2.06 -2.43
CA PHE A 50 -11.92 -3.48 -2.68
C PHE A 50 -12.26 -4.24 -1.39
N ARG A 51 -11.51 -4.01 -0.33
CA ARG A 51 -11.72 -4.67 0.98
C ARG A 51 -13.09 -4.36 1.59
N LEU A 52 -13.57 -3.12 1.42
CA LEU A 52 -14.88 -2.69 1.90
C LEU A 52 -16.02 -3.27 1.07
N ARG A 53 -15.89 -3.30 -0.25
CA ARG A 53 -16.94 -3.74 -1.18
C ARG A 53 -17.05 -5.26 -1.29
N PHE A 54 -15.93 -5.98 -1.16
CA PHE A 54 -15.86 -7.43 -1.35
C PHE A 54 -15.27 -8.17 -0.14
N PRO A 55 -15.86 -8.04 1.06
CA PRO A 55 -15.29 -8.58 2.30
C PRO A 55 -15.20 -10.11 2.31
N LYS A 56 -16.06 -10.80 1.53
CA LYS A 56 -16.13 -12.26 1.44
C LYS A 56 -15.27 -12.85 0.32
N ASN A 57 -14.68 -12.02 -0.56
CA ASN A 57 -13.81 -12.50 -1.65
C ASN A 57 -12.40 -12.74 -1.10
N ILE A 58 -12.17 -13.96 -0.58
CA ILE A 58 -10.92 -14.33 0.11
C ILE A 58 -9.72 -14.27 -0.84
N ASP A 59 -9.84 -14.81 -2.06
CA ASP A 59 -8.72 -14.86 -3.00
C ASP A 59 -8.40 -13.48 -3.56
N GLY A 60 -9.42 -12.67 -3.88
CA GLY A 60 -9.22 -11.28 -4.27
C GLY A 60 -8.56 -10.45 -3.16
N ARG A 61 -8.89 -10.71 -1.88
CA ARG A 61 -8.25 -10.04 -0.74
C ARG A 61 -6.80 -10.46 -0.55
N LYS A 62 -6.43 -11.71 -0.83
CA LYS A 62 -5.03 -12.17 -0.82
C LYS A 62 -4.24 -11.47 -1.93
N HIS A 63 -4.80 -11.41 -3.16
CA HIS A 63 -4.18 -10.70 -4.27
C HIS A 63 -4.01 -9.20 -3.94
N ALA A 64 -5.07 -8.54 -3.47
CA ALA A 64 -5.02 -7.14 -3.04
C ALA A 64 -3.99 -6.89 -1.91
N LEU A 65 -3.77 -7.85 -0.99
CA LEU A 65 -2.75 -7.76 0.04
C LEU A 65 -1.34 -7.80 -0.56
N ASP A 66 -1.10 -8.67 -1.55
CA ASP A 66 0.19 -8.74 -2.24
C ASP A 66 0.52 -7.42 -2.95
N VAL A 67 -0.44 -6.87 -3.70
CA VAL A 67 -0.27 -5.56 -4.37
C VAL A 67 -0.12 -4.42 -3.36
N TRP A 68 -0.83 -4.47 -2.23
CA TRP A 68 -0.69 -3.50 -1.14
C TRP A 68 0.74 -3.47 -0.59
N GLN A 69 1.31 -4.66 -0.33
CA GLN A 69 2.69 -4.78 0.16
C GLN A 69 3.71 -4.24 -0.85
N LYS A 70 3.53 -4.56 -2.13
CA LYS A 70 4.39 -4.06 -3.22
C LYS A 70 4.28 -2.54 -3.35
N SER A 71 3.07 -2.00 -3.44
CA SER A 71 2.84 -0.55 -3.58
C SER A 71 3.41 0.23 -2.39
N SER A 72 3.17 -0.25 -1.16
CA SER A 72 3.69 0.37 0.06
C SER A 72 5.22 0.33 0.10
N LEU A 73 5.83 -0.79 -0.30
CA LEU A 73 7.29 -0.94 -0.34
C LEU A 73 7.93 0.02 -1.34
N ASP A 74 7.40 0.06 -2.57
CA ASP A 74 7.96 0.88 -3.63
C ASP A 74 7.76 2.37 -3.34
N MET A 75 6.61 2.77 -2.81
CA MET A 75 6.35 4.14 -2.37
C MET A 75 7.33 4.56 -1.26
N THR A 76 7.52 3.72 -0.24
CA THR A 76 8.47 4.00 0.85
C THR A 76 9.91 4.13 0.33
N ARG A 77 10.33 3.24 -0.59
CA ARG A 77 11.67 3.30 -1.20
C ARG A 77 11.92 4.58 -1.97
N LEU A 78 10.90 5.12 -2.65
CA LEU A 78 11.02 6.39 -3.35
C LEU A 78 11.30 7.57 -2.41
N GLU A 79 10.91 7.49 -1.13
CA GLU A 79 11.17 8.53 -0.15
C GLU A 79 12.52 8.40 0.57
N VAL A 80 13.10 7.19 0.62
CA VAL A 80 14.39 6.94 1.31
C VAL A 80 15.51 7.79 0.72
N GLY A 81 15.70 7.74 -0.60
CA GLY A 81 16.79 8.43 -1.29
C GLY A 81 16.79 9.95 -1.08
N PRO A 82 15.67 10.66 -1.38
CA PRO A 82 15.56 12.09 -1.13
C PRO A 82 15.77 12.46 0.33
N THR A 83 15.23 11.66 1.28
CA THR A 83 15.39 11.91 2.72
C THR A 83 16.84 11.76 3.15
N ASP A 84 17.55 10.72 2.69
CA ASP A 84 18.98 10.54 2.94
C ASP A 84 19.81 11.69 2.37
N SER A 85 19.54 12.10 1.14
CA SER A 85 20.23 13.21 0.50
C SER A 85 20.02 14.54 1.27
N ALA A 86 18.80 14.80 1.74
CA ALA A 86 18.50 15.97 2.55
C ALA A 86 19.21 15.91 3.91
N LEU A 87 19.25 14.73 4.55
CA LEU A 87 19.95 14.52 5.81
C LEU A 87 21.46 14.81 5.67
N GLN A 88 22.10 14.26 4.64
CA GLN A 88 23.51 14.49 4.37
C GLN A 88 23.81 15.95 4.04
N ALA A 89 22.94 16.62 3.28
CA ALA A 89 23.09 18.04 2.96
C ALA A 89 23.00 18.91 4.21
N THR A 90 22.02 18.62 5.09
CA THR A 90 21.85 19.33 6.36
C THR A 90 23.04 19.09 7.30
N GLN A 91 23.59 17.88 7.32
CA GLN A 91 24.79 17.57 8.12
C GLN A 91 25.98 18.41 7.65
N ARG A 92 26.25 18.50 6.34
CA ARG A 92 27.32 19.33 5.79
C ARG A 92 27.16 20.81 6.14
N GLN A 93 25.92 21.33 6.11
CA GLN A 93 25.64 22.70 6.51
C GLN A 93 25.89 22.92 8.02
N LEU A 94 25.52 21.94 8.86
CA LEU A 94 25.76 21.98 10.29
C LEU A 94 27.25 22.00 10.64
N ASP A 95 28.04 21.19 9.93
CA ASP A 95 29.50 21.11 10.12
C ASP A 95 30.20 22.42 9.77
N GLY A 96 29.65 23.19 8.80
CA GLY A 96 30.15 24.50 8.40
C GLY A 96 29.56 25.69 9.16
N ALA A 97 28.60 25.47 10.06
CA ALA A 97 27.89 26.56 10.74
C ALA A 97 28.74 27.15 11.88
N HIS A 98 28.93 28.48 11.87
CA HIS A 98 29.71 29.21 12.88
C HIS A 98 28.81 29.88 13.93
N SER A 99 27.58 30.22 13.61
CA SER A 99 26.61 30.85 14.52
C SER A 99 25.92 29.79 15.41
N ILE A 100 25.78 30.06 16.70
CA ILE A 100 25.04 29.22 17.64
C ILE A 100 23.58 29.07 17.21
N TYR A 101 22.96 30.15 16.68
CA TYR A 101 21.59 30.13 16.19
C TYR A 101 21.44 29.14 15.00
N ASP A 102 22.33 29.24 14.01
CA ASP A 102 22.30 28.38 12.83
C ASP A 102 22.56 26.93 13.20
N ARG A 103 23.51 26.67 14.09
CA ARG A 103 23.79 25.32 14.61
C ARG A 103 22.56 24.71 15.27
N ASN A 104 21.88 25.44 16.13
CA ASN A 104 20.68 24.94 16.81
C ASN A 104 19.57 24.64 15.80
N LYS A 105 19.31 25.52 14.85
CA LYS A 105 18.32 25.34 13.80
C LYS A 105 18.63 24.12 12.93
N LEU A 106 19.86 23.99 12.46
CA LEU A 106 20.29 22.88 11.62
C LEU A 106 20.30 21.54 12.40
N THR A 107 20.63 21.56 13.69
CA THR A 107 20.55 20.37 14.54
C THR A 107 19.11 19.83 14.59
N VAL A 108 18.13 20.69 14.85
CA VAL A 108 16.71 20.28 14.88
C VAL A 108 16.27 19.74 13.54
N GLN A 109 16.68 20.37 12.43
CA GLN A 109 16.34 19.91 11.08
C GLN A 109 16.98 18.55 10.78
N ARG A 110 18.27 18.37 11.09
CA ARG A 110 18.98 17.11 10.94
C ARG A 110 18.32 15.98 11.75
N ASP A 111 17.97 16.24 13.00
CA ASP A 111 17.37 15.23 13.88
C ASP A 111 15.98 14.81 13.39
N SER A 112 15.19 15.76 12.86
CA SER A 112 13.91 15.47 12.23
C SER A 112 14.09 14.61 10.97
N LEU A 113 15.03 14.95 10.09
CA LEU A 113 15.33 14.17 8.88
C LEU A 113 15.87 12.78 9.23
N LYS A 114 16.74 12.68 10.25
CA LYS A 114 17.25 11.39 10.72
C LYS A 114 16.13 10.50 11.24
N SER A 115 15.23 11.04 12.05
CA SER A 115 14.08 10.31 12.56
C SER A 115 13.19 9.80 11.41
N ARG A 116 12.91 10.66 10.40
CA ARG A 116 12.15 10.25 9.21
C ARG A 116 12.85 9.14 8.44
N TYR A 117 14.14 9.26 8.20
CA TYR A 117 14.95 8.24 7.52
C TYR A 117 14.90 6.90 8.26
N ASP A 118 15.09 6.91 9.58
CA ASP A 118 15.05 5.70 10.41
C ASP A 118 13.68 5.01 10.36
N ILE A 119 12.58 5.79 10.36
CA ILE A 119 11.20 5.29 10.20
C ILE A 119 11.02 4.64 8.82
N LEU A 120 11.44 5.30 7.73
CA LEU A 120 11.33 4.76 6.37
C LEU A 120 12.11 3.44 6.24
N CYS A 121 13.32 3.37 6.77
CA CYS A 121 14.13 2.15 6.78
C CYS A 121 13.48 1.02 7.59
N ALA A 122 12.85 1.36 8.73
CA ALA A 122 12.11 0.40 9.53
C ALA A 122 10.86 -0.14 8.80
N GLN A 123 10.13 0.73 8.10
CA GLN A 123 8.97 0.35 7.28
C GLN A 123 9.37 -0.61 6.16
N VAL A 124 10.45 -0.30 5.42
CA VAL A 124 10.97 -1.19 4.38
C VAL A 124 11.28 -2.59 4.95
N ARG A 125 12.02 -2.65 6.06
CA ARG A 125 12.36 -3.93 6.71
C ARG A 125 11.12 -4.69 7.16
N TYR A 126 10.15 -4.00 7.75
CA TYR A 126 8.90 -4.62 8.20
C TYR A 126 8.10 -5.21 7.05
N ILE A 127 7.94 -4.47 5.94
CA ILE A 127 7.19 -4.96 4.76
C ILE A 127 7.88 -6.18 4.16
N LEU A 128 9.20 -6.15 4.00
CA LEU A 128 9.98 -7.29 3.48
C LEU A 128 9.86 -8.52 4.37
N MET A 129 9.88 -8.34 5.69
CA MET A 129 9.66 -9.44 6.65
C MET A 129 8.27 -10.05 6.48
N LYS A 130 7.23 -9.21 6.31
CA LYS A 130 5.85 -9.69 6.09
C LYS A 130 5.70 -10.41 4.76
N GLN A 131 6.32 -9.94 3.68
CA GLN A 131 6.32 -10.62 2.38
C GLN A 131 6.96 -12.01 2.50
N LYS A 132 8.10 -12.10 3.17
CA LYS A 132 8.78 -13.39 3.40
C LYS A 132 7.91 -14.37 4.20
N ALA A 133 7.25 -13.90 5.25
CA ALA A 133 6.35 -14.74 6.06
C ALA A 133 5.15 -15.24 5.23
N ASN A 134 4.54 -14.40 4.40
CA ASN A 134 3.42 -14.79 3.54
C ASN A 134 3.82 -15.82 2.47
N ASN A 135 5.05 -15.73 1.94
CA ASN A 135 5.55 -16.68 0.93
C ASN A 135 5.86 -18.04 1.53
N ASN A 136 6.23 -18.13 2.80
CA ASN A 136 6.53 -19.38 3.49
C ASN A 136 5.25 -20.13 3.95
N THR A 137 4.08 -19.50 3.87
CA THR A 137 2.77 -20.08 4.26
C THR A 137 1.94 -20.56 3.05
N LYS A 138 2.48 -20.46 1.85
CA LYS A 138 1.91 -21.01 0.60
C LYS A 138 2.54 -22.35 0.28
#